data_c650475413105ddf855bf71af2f2ba20
#
_entry.id   c650475413105ddf855bf71af2f2ba20
#
_cell.length_a   1.000
_cell.length_b   1.000
_cell.length_c   1.000
_cell.angle_alpha   90.00
_cell.angle_beta   90.00
_cell.angle_gamma   90.00
#
_symmetry.space_group_name_H-M   'P 1'
#
loop_
_entity.id
_entity.type
_entity.pdbx_description
1 polymer ?
#
loop_
_entity_poly.entity_id
_entity_poly.type
_entity_poly.pdbx_seq_one_letter_code
_entity_poly.pdbx_strand_id
1 'polypeptide(L)'
;MTVYETDEIIERVILVGVAFDTDDDTERSLDELGELAKTAGAQTVGRMIQTRDNFHPATYIGKGKIEELRLMIDELDATGIICDDELSPAQFKNLEDELGVKVMDRTMVILDIFAARATSSEGKIQVEMAQLKYRSIRLAGFGTSMSRLGGGIGTRGPGEKKIETDRRLIRDRISKLSADLKDMKEHRDVQRSKRAKTSTPVAAIVGYTNAGKSTLLNKLTDAGVLSEDKLFATLDPTTRSMELPNGEKVLLTDTVGFIRKLPHNLIEAFKSTLEEAKYADIIVHVVDVSNPDYEQQMSTVYATLKQLGVEGKPVITLFNKCDVLPEKPAAKDLHADYTYNISAIRGNGLEAFKECIQEIILKSRIRIERVFPYSEAGKIQLIRQFGQLESEEYTENGIKVLAYVPKEIEGKL
;
A
#
# COMPACT_ATOMS: atom_id res chain seq x y z
N MET A 1 -3.47 11.52 -43.96
CA MET A 1 -3.72 10.61 -42.82
C MET A 1 -4.49 11.41 -41.80
N THR A 2 -5.79 11.19 -41.70
CA THR A 2 -6.66 11.81 -40.71
C THR A 2 -6.39 11.15 -39.39
N VAL A 3 -5.78 11.87 -38.45
CA VAL A 3 -5.66 11.48 -37.06
C VAL A 3 -7.08 11.52 -36.51
N TYR A 4 -7.68 10.36 -36.21
CA TYR A 4 -8.89 10.30 -35.42
C TYR A 4 -8.46 10.61 -33.97
N GLU A 5 -8.79 11.80 -33.48
CA GLU A 5 -8.86 12.06 -32.05
C GLU A 5 -9.92 11.10 -31.50
N THR A 6 -9.49 10.06 -30.83
CA THR A 6 -10.36 9.25 -29.99
C THR A 6 -10.67 10.15 -28.78
N ASP A 7 -11.83 10.77 -28.77
CA ASP A 7 -12.40 11.35 -27.55
C ASP A 7 -12.33 10.25 -26.48
N GLU A 8 -11.59 10.50 -25.40
CA GLU A 8 -11.56 9.60 -24.25
C GLU A 8 -12.99 9.54 -23.68
N ILE A 9 -13.67 8.43 -23.91
CA ILE A 9 -15.03 8.22 -23.38
C ILE A 9 -14.87 8.07 -21.87
N ILE A 10 -15.21 9.13 -21.13
CA ILE A 10 -15.19 9.11 -19.66
C ILE A 10 -16.31 8.17 -19.22
N GLU A 11 -15.97 7.08 -18.52
CA GLU A 11 -16.94 6.17 -17.93
C GLU A 11 -17.76 6.89 -16.85
N ARG A 12 -19.08 6.88 -16.98
CA ARG A 12 -20.04 7.48 -16.02
C ARG A 12 -20.60 6.37 -15.15
N VAL A 13 -20.30 6.40 -13.85
CA VAL A 13 -20.59 5.27 -12.97
C VAL A 13 -21.50 5.65 -11.81
N ILE A 14 -22.37 4.71 -11.42
CA ILE A 14 -23.14 4.77 -10.18
C ILE A 14 -22.48 3.89 -9.14
N LEU A 15 -22.25 4.43 -7.95
CA LEU A 15 -21.69 3.69 -6.82
C LEU A 15 -22.81 2.97 -6.07
N VAL A 16 -22.61 1.69 -5.77
CA VAL A 16 -23.60 0.85 -5.10
C VAL A 16 -23.03 0.25 -3.83
N GLY A 17 -23.67 0.49 -2.69
CA GLY A 17 -23.28 -0.03 -1.39
C GLY A 17 -24.42 -0.77 -0.68
N VAL A 18 -24.07 -1.69 0.21
CA VAL A 18 -25.00 -2.36 1.12
C VAL A 18 -24.60 -2.04 2.55
N ALA A 19 -25.50 -1.39 3.28
CA ALA A 19 -25.37 -1.10 4.69
C ALA A 19 -25.96 -2.24 5.53
N PHE A 20 -25.27 -2.68 6.56
CA PHE A 20 -25.75 -3.76 7.45
C PHE A 20 -26.51 -3.24 8.67
N ASP A 21 -26.31 -1.98 9.03
CA ASP A 21 -27.02 -1.28 10.11
C ASP A 21 -27.22 0.20 9.76
N THR A 22 -28.06 0.89 10.52
CA THR A 22 -28.29 2.34 10.35
C THR A 22 -27.09 3.21 10.71
N ASP A 23 -26.17 2.68 11.53
CA ASP A 23 -24.90 3.33 11.95
C ASP A 23 -23.69 2.86 11.12
N ASP A 24 -23.94 2.23 9.98
CA ASP A 24 -22.91 1.67 9.11
C ASP A 24 -22.13 2.79 8.39
N ASP A 25 -20.84 2.61 8.27
CA ASP A 25 -19.87 3.47 7.57
C ASP A 25 -20.01 3.45 6.03
N THR A 26 -21.10 2.93 5.47
CA THR A 26 -21.28 2.72 4.02
C THR A 26 -21.21 4.03 3.24
N GLU A 27 -21.78 5.13 3.75
CA GLU A 27 -21.67 6.44 3.10
C GLU A 27 -20.20 6.87 2.92
N ARG A 28 -19.39 6.77 3.98
CA ARG A 28 -17.96 7.08 3.94
C ARG A 28 -17.17 6.12 3.04
N SER A 29 -17.59 4.86 3.03
CA SER A 29 -16.99 3.85 2.12
C SER A 29 -17.25 4.20 0.67
N LEU A 30 -18.45 4.72 0.34
CA LEU A 30 -18.78 5.20 -1.00
C LEU A 30 -18.07 6.53 -1.35
N ASP A 31 -17.80 7.40 -0.38
CA ASP A 31 -16.97 8.59 -0.62
C ASP A 31 -15.56 8.18 -1.07
N GLU A 32 -14.96 7.23 -0.37
CA GLU A 32 -13.65 6.69 -0.73
C GLU A 32 -13.70 5.95 -2.08
N LEU A 33 -14.77 5.18 -2.36
CA LEU A 33 -14.95 4.52 -3.65
C LEU A 33 -15.10 5.53 -4.80
N GLY A 34 -15.73 6.67 -4.56
CA GLY A 34 -15.82 7.79 -5.51
C GLY A 34 -14.43 8.36 -5.85
N GLU A 35 -13.56 8.54 -4.87
CA GLU A 35 -12.18 8.98 -5.11
C GLU A 35 -11.34 7.91 -5.83
N LEU A 36 -11.60 6.62 -5.57
CA LEU A 36 -11.02 5.52 -6.35
C LEU A 36 -11.47 5.57 -7.81
N ALA A 37 -12.78 5.71 -8.06
CA ALA A 37 -13.35 5.80 -9.40
C ALA A 37 -12.75 6.98 -10.18
N LYS A 38 -12.66 8.15 -9.56
CA LYS A 38 -12.03 9.34 -10.11
C LYS A 38 -10.54 9.12 -10.41
N THR A 39 -9.82 8.44 -9.53
CA THR A 39 -8.39 8.10 -9.75
C THR A 39 -8.22 7.14 -10.92
N ALA A 40 -9.17 6.23 -11.15
CA ALA A 40 -9.23 5.33 -12.29
C ALA A 40 -9.71 6.02 -13.59
N GLY A 41 -10.10 7.30 -13.55
CA GLY A 41 -10.55 8.07 -14.72
C GLY A 41 -12.07 8.02 -14.97
N ALA A 42 -12.86 7.46 -14.03
CA ALA A 42 -14.32 7.43 -14.13
C ALA A 42 -14.96 8.63 -13.42
N GLN A 43 -16.15 9.02 -13.88
CA GLN A 43 -16.97 10.06 -13.26
C GLN A 43 -18.12 9.41 -12.47
N THR A 44 -18.19 9.66 -11.18
CA THR A 44 -19.36 9.28 -10.37
C THR A 44 -20.53 10.19 -10.67
N VAL A 45 -21.64 9.62 -11.15
CA VAL A 45 -22.86 10.36 -11.50
C VAL A 45 -24.02 10.09 -10.55
N GLY A 46 -23.93 9.05 -9.72
CA GLY A 46 -24.96 8.71 -8.74
C GLY A 46 -24.45 7.76 -7.67
N ARG A 47 -25.24 7.60 -6.61
CA ARG A 47 -24.98 6.66 -5.51
C ARG A 47 -26.26 5.97 -5.11
N MET A 48 -26.15 4.71 -4.73
CA MET A 48 -27.26 3.92 -4.20
C MET A 48 -26.79 3.11 -2.99
N ILE A 49 -27.54 3.19 -1.90
CA ILE A 49 -27.34 2.37 -0.71
C ILE A 49 -28.60 1.57 -0.43
N GLN A 50 -28.40 0.31 -0.07
CA GLN A 50 -29.47 -0.54 0.43
C GLN A 50 -29.12 -1.08 1.80
N THR A 51 -29.95 -0.82 2.81
CA THR A 51 -29.81 -1.45 4.14
C THR A 51 -30.37 -2.87 4.11
N ARG A 52 -29.58 -3.84 4.57
CA ARG A 52 -29.94 -5.27 4.64
C ARG A 52 -29.14 -5.96 5.72
N ASP A 53 -29.64 -7.08 6.24
CA ASP A 53 -28.90 -7.93 7.19
C ASP A 53 -27.73 -8.70 6.53
N ASN A 54 -27.86 -9.00 5.22
CA ASN A 54 -26.84 -9.72 4.45
C ASN A 54 -26.89 -9.32 2.96
N PHE A 55 -25.79 -9.49 2.25
CA PHE A 55 -25.76 -9.37 0.80
C PHE A 55 -26.77 -10.33 0.14
N HIS A 56 -27.44 -9.85 -0.89
CA HIS A 56 -28.28 -10.75 -1.67
C HIS A 56 -27.40 -11.76 -2.42
N PRO A 57 -27.60 -13.09 -2.22
CA PRO A 57 -26.65 -14.10 -2.69
C PRO A 57 -26.50 -14.14 -4.21
N ALA A 58 -27.56 -13.77 -4.96
CA ALA A 58 -27.54 -13.80 -6.42
C ALA A 58 -27.16 -12.48 -7.08
N THR A 59 -27.45 -11.32 -6.46
CA THR A 59 -27.35 -10.01 -7.12
C THR A 59 -26.78 -8.90 -6.25
N TYR A 60 -26.17 -9.24 -5.07
CA TYR A 60 -25.59 -8.28 -4.14
C TYR A 60 -26.65 -7.37 -3.47
N ILE A 61 -27.54 -6.73 -4.25
CA ILE A 61 -28.71 -5.95 -3.84
C ILE A 61 -30.00 -6.69 -4.15
N GLY A 62 -31.10 -6.30 -3.52
CA GLY A 62 -32.42 -6.91 -3.74
C GLY A 62 -33.06 -6.48 -5.05
N LYS A 63 -34.01 -7.29 -5.54
CA LYS A 63 -34.69 -7.07 -6.84
C LYS A 63 -35.30 -5.67 -7.01
N GLY A 64 -36.00 -5.15 -5.98
CA GLY A 64 -36.57 -3.80 -6.06
C GLY A 64 -35.51 -2.71 -6.25
N LYS A 65 -34.32 -2.88 -5.65
CA LYS A 65 -33.21 -1.95 -5.85
C LYS A 65 -32.53 -2.10 -7.22
N ILE A 66 -32.61 -3.27 -7.86
CA ILE A 66 -32.15 -3.46 -9.25
C ILE A 66 -33.00 -2.65 -10.21
N GLU A 67 -34.34 -2.66 -10.04
CA GLU A 67 -35.25 -1.86 -10.87
C GLU A 67 -35.03 -0.35 -10.68
N GLU A 68 -34.82 0.09 -9.43
CA GLU A 68 -34.49 1.47 -9.12
C GLU A 68 -33.11 1.87 -9.75
N LEU A 69 -32.12 0.98 -9.66
CA LEU A 69 -30.81 1.20 -10.25
C LEU A 69 -30.87 1.28 -11.78
N ARG A 70 -31.72 0.46 -12.42
CA ARG A 70 -31.96 0.50 -13.87
C ARG A 70 -32.50 1.86 -14.30
N LEU A 71 -33.51 2.39 -13.59
CA LEU A 71 -34.03 3.72 -13.84
C LEU A 71 -32.98 4.81 -13.67
N MET A 72 -32.14 4.71 -12.62
CA MET A 72 -31.04 5.65 -12.41
C MET A 72 -29.98 5.59 -13.53
N ILE A 73 -29.70 4.40 -14.06
CA ILE A 73 -28.74 4.23 -15.18
C ILE A 73 -29.25 4.98 -16.41
N ASP A 74 -30.56 4.80 -16.74
CA ASP A 74 -31.15 5.47 -17.88
C ASP A 74 -31.26 6.99 -17.67
N GLU A 75 -31.65 7.45 -16.47
CA GLU A 75 -31.82 8.89 -16.18
C GLU A 75 -30.49 9.64 -16.15
N LEU A 76 -29.43 9.00 -15.65
CA LEU A 76 -28.12 9.63 -15.49
C LEU A 76 -27.15 9.32 -16.66
N ASP A 77 -27.59 8.65 -17.71
CA ASP A 77 -26.74 8.16 -18.81
C ASP A 77 -25.49 7.45 -18.27
N ALA A 78 -25.64 6.58 -17.28
CA ALA A 78 -24.54 5.87 -16.69
C ALA A 78 -24.07 4.71 -17.60
N THR A 79 -22.76 4.58 -17.79
CA THR A 79 -22.16 3.53 -18.61
C THR A 79 -21.83 2.27 -17.81
N GLY A 80 -21.90 2.35 -16.48
CA GLY A 80 -21.62 1.24 -15.59
C GLY A 80 -21.94 1.52 -14.13
N ILE A 81 -21.73 0.49 -13.30
CA ILE A 81 -21.84 0.58 -11.85
C ILE A 81 -20.58 0.07 -11.18
N ILE A 82 -20.30 0.57 -9.98
CA ILE A 82 -19.23 0.07 -9.11
C ILE A 82 -19.80 -0.32 -7.76
N CYS A 83 -19.69 -1.60 -7.40
CA CYS A 83 -20.08 -2.11 -6.09
C CYS A 83 -18.94 -1.92 -5.07
N ASP A 84 -19.30 -1.53 -3.85
CA ASP A 84 -18.35 -1.22 -2.78
C ASP A 84 -17.64 -2.44 -2.19
N ASP A 85 -18.22 -3.61 -2.35
CA ASP A 85 -17.70 -4.88 -1.86
C ASP A 85 -17.33 -5.81 -3.02
N GLU A 86 -16.47 -6.80 -2.75
CA GLU A 86 -16.07 -7.80 -3.73
C GLU A 86 -17.28 -8.68 -4.12
N LEU A 87 -17.57 -8.77 -5.40
CA LEU A 87 -18.69 -9.54 -5.92
C LEU A 87 -18.30 -10.99 -6.18
N SER A 88 -19.18 -11.91 -5.77
CA SER A 88 -19.07 -13.29 -6.24
C SER A 88 -19.29 -13.38 -7.76
N PRO A 89 -18.74 -14.40 -8.44
CA PRO A 89 -18.92 -14.56 -9.88
C PRO A 89 -20.40 -14.62 -10.33
N ALA A 90 -21.27 -15.16 -9.47
CA ALA A 90 -22.70 -15.24 -9.73
C ALA A 90 -23.36 -13.86 -9.63
N GLN A 91 -23.04 -13.08 -8.59
CA GLN A 91 -23.55 -11.72 -8.41
C GLN A 91 -23.14 -10.82 -9.57
N PHE A 92 -21.87 -10.91 -9.95
CA PHE A 92 -21.34 -10.13 -11.06
C PHE A 92 -22.10 -10.38 -12.36
N LYS A 93 -22.20 -11.65 -12.76
CA LYS A 93 -22.91 -12.04 -13.98
C LYS A 93 -24.40 -11.64 -13.96
N ASN A 94 -25.08 -11.93 -12.85
CA ASN A 94 -26.50 -11.64 -12.75
C ASN A 94 -26.77 -10.12 -12.80
N LEU A 95 -25.89 -9.29 -12.19
CA LEU A 95 -26.02 -7.84 -12.31
C LEU A 95 -25.76 -7.36 -13.74
N GLU A 96 -24.76 -7.89 -14.45
CA GLU A 96 -24.54 -7.55 -15.87
C GLU A 96 -25.73 -7.96 -16.76
N ASP A 97 -26.25 -9.18 -16.56
CA ASP A 97 -27.40 -9.69 -17.31
C ASP A 97 -28.69 -8.87 -17.03
N GLU A 98 -28.90 -8.42 -15.79
CA GLU A 98 -30.08 -7.65 -15.37
C GLU A 98 -30.01 -6.17 -15.78
N LEU A 99 -28.82 -5.54 -15.68
CA LEU A 99 -28.67 -4.10 -15.90
C LEU A 99 -28.24 -3.74 -17.32
N GLY A 100 -27.59 -4.65 -18.05
CA GLY A 100 -27.11 -4.41 -19.41
C GLY A 100 -25.95 -3.42 -19.52
N VAL A 101 -25.31 -3.04 -18.41
CA VAL A 101 -24.17 -2.12 -18.34
C VAL A 101 -22.96 -2.80 -17.71
N LYS A 102 -21.78 -2.16 -17.83
CA LYS A 102 -20.55 -2.64 -17.20
C LYS A 102 -20.72 -2.66 -15.68
N VAL A 103 -20.41 -3.79 -15.07
CA VAL A 103 -20.38 -3.95 -13.61
C VAL A 103 -18.93 -4.08 -13.17
N MET A 104 -18.56 -3.34 -12.14
CA MET A 104 -17.26 -3.40 -11.49
C MET A 104 -17.44 -3.53 -9.99
N ASP A 105 -16.41 -3.96 -9.29
CA ASP A 105 -16.34 -3.91 -7.85
C ASP A 105 -15.09 -3.13 -7.40
N ARG A 106 -15.00 -2.82 -6.10
CA ARG A 106 -13.86 -2.10 -5.51
C ARG A 106 -12.52 -2.74 -5.89
N THR A 107 -12.43 -4.07 -5.87
CA THR A 107 -11.20 -4.82 -6.20
C THR A 107 -10.74 -4.54 -7.63
N MET A 108 -11.68 -4.52 -8.57
CA MET A 108 -11.37 -4.26 -9.98
C MET A 108 -10.87 -2.84 -10.20
N VAL A 109 -11.50 -1.85 -9.57
CA VAL A 109 -11.07 -0.44 -9.65
C VAL A 109 -9.67 -0.26 -9.07
N ILE A 110 -9.36 -0.87 -7.92
CA ILE A 110 -8.02 -0.82 -7.33
C ILE A 110 -6.98 -1.46 -8.27
N LEU A 111 -7.31 -2.61 -8.89
CA LEU A 111 -6.42 -3.28 -9.84
C LEU A 111 -6.16 -2.42 -11.09
N ASP A 112 -7.16 -1.69 -11.58
CA ASP A 112 -7.00 -0.79 -12.72
C ASP A 112 -6.09 0.41 -12.38
N ILE A 113 -6.26 0.99 -11.19
CA ILE A 113 -5.36 2.04 -10.70
C ILE A 113 -3.92 1.51 -10.60
N PHE A 114 -3.73 0.32 -10.06
CA PHE A 114 -2.42 -0.30 -9.94
C PHE A 114 -1.78 -0.60 -11.29
N ALA A 115 -2.57 -1.05 -12.29
CA ALA A 115 -2.09 -1.29 -13.63
C ALA A 115 -1.58 0.00 -14.31
N ALA A 116 -2.27 1.11 -14.06
CA ALA A 116 -1.85 2.42 -14.57
C ALA A 116 -0.60 2.99 -13.86
N ARG A 117 -0.36 2.61 -12.58
CA ARG A 117 0.72 3.16 -11.75
C ARG A 117 1.97 2.30 -11.68
N ALA A 118 1.91 1.02 -12.04
CA ALA A 118 3.05 0.12 -12.02
C ALA A 118 4.11 0.55 -13.04
N THR A 119 5.25 1.02 -12.55
CA THR A 119 6.39 1.46 -13.38
C THR A 119 7.51 0.41 -13.39
N SER A 120 7.79 -0.22 -12.25
CA SER A 120 8.81 -1.24 -12.13
C SER A 120 8.42 -2.56 -12.79
N SER A 121 9.41 -3.34 -13.21
CA SER A 121 9.18 -4.68 -13.76
C SER A 121 8.49 -5.59 -12.75
N GLU A 122 8.86 -5.47 -11.47
CA GLU A 122 8.26 -6.26 -10.39
C GLU A 122 6.81 -5.85 -10.16
N GLY A 123 6.51 -4.55 -10.03
CA GLY A 123 5.16 -4.03 -9.86
C GLY A 123 4.24 -4.46 -11.01
N LYS A 124 4.71 -4.39 -12.27
CA LYS A 124 3.94 -4.86 -13.43
C LYS A 124 3.60 -6.35 -13.36
N ILE A 125 4.56 -7.19 -12.97
CA ILE A 125 4.35 -8.63 -12.82
C ILE A 125 3.35 -8.91 -11.68
N GLN A 126 3.47 -8.21 -10.56
CA GLN A 126 2.55 -8.36 -9.42
C GLN A 126 1.12 -7.96 -9.79
N VAL A 127 0.94 -6.84 -10.47
CA VAL A 127 -0.38 -6.39 -10.95
C VAL A 127 -0.97 -7.37 -11.96
N GLU A 128 -0.20 -7.80 -12.96
CA GLU A 128 -0.65 -8.79 -13.96
C GLU A 128 -1.08 -10.08 -13.27
N MET A 129 -0.30 -10.57 -12.31
CA MET A 129 -0.62 -11.77 -11.55
C MET A 129 -1.91 -11.60 -10.72
N ALA A 130 -2.10 -10.45 -10.07
CA ALA A 130 -3.31 -10.14 -9.30
C ALA A 130 -4.55 -10.09 -10.21
N GLN A 131 -4.45 -9.43 -11.37
CA GLN A 131 -5.53 -9.37 -12.36
C GLN A 131 -5.87 -10.76 -12.91
N LEU A 132 -4.88 -11.61 -13.17
CA LEU A 132 -5.10 -12.97 -13.65
C LEU A 132 -5.75 -13.86 -12.58
N LYS A 133 -5.33 -13.76 -11.32
CA LYS A 133 -5.96 -14.46 -10.18
C LYS A 133 -7.43 -14.05 -10.06
N TYR A 134 -7.69 -12.76 -10.09
CA TYR A 134 -9.05 -12.21 -10.02
C TYR A 134 -9.93 -12.69 -11.18
N ARG A 135 -9.43 -12.65 -12.42
CA ARG A 135 -10.12 -13.21 -13.61
C ARG A 135 -10.35 -14.71 -13.49
N SER A 136 -9.39 -15.47 -12.96
CA SER A 136 -9.50 -16.92 -12.78
C SER A 136 -10.66 -17.32 -11.87
N ILE A 137 -10.88 -16.56 -10.78
CA ILE A 137 -12.01 -16.78 -9.85
C ILE A 137 -13.33 -16.52 -10.58
N ARG A 138 -13.44 -15.46 -11.36
CA ARG A 138 -14.65 -15.14 -12.14
C ARG A 138 -14.97 -16.20 -13.20
N LEU A 139 -13.99 -16.65 -13.96
CA LEU A 139 -14.17 -17.74 -14.94
C LEU A 139 -14.64 -19.05 -14.28
N ALA A 140 -14.35 -19.26 -12.99
CA ALA A 140 -14.83 -20.42 -12.26
C ALA A 140 -16.36 -20.44 -12.12
N GLY A 141 -16.98 -19.28 -11.91
CA GLY A 141 -18.46 -19.17 -11.81
C GLY A 141 -19.21 -19.38 -13.12
N PHE A 142 -18.62 -18.96 -14.23
CA PHE A 142 -19.28 -19.14 -15.56
C PHE A 142 -19.40 -20.61 -15.98
N GLY A 143 -18.46 -21.48 -15.60
CA GLY A 143 -18.49 -22.92 -15.96
C GLY A 143 -19.65 -23.68 -15.31
N THR A 144 -20.00 -23.38 -14.06
CA THR A 144 -21.09 -24.05 -13.34
C THR A 144 -22.48 -23.65 -13.83
N SER A 145 -22.66 -22.47 -14.38
CA SER A 145 -23.94 -22.03 -14.95
C SER A 145 -24.19 -22.62 -16.33
N MET A 146 -23.16 -22.82 -17.15
CA MET A 146 -23.29 -23.48 -18.46
C MET A 146 -23.51 -24.99 -18.35
N SER A 147 -22.96 -25.65 -17.33
CA SER A 147 -23.17 -27.09 -17.08
C SER A 147 -24.62 -27.44 -16.72
N ARG A 148 -25.39 -26.48 -16.19
CA ARG A 148 -26.82 -26.66 -15.85
C ARG A 148 -27.74 -26.58 -17.07
N LEU A 149 -27.31 -25.98 -18.18
CA LEU A 149 -28.07 -25.84 -19.43
C LEU A 149 -27.84 -26.97 -20.43
N GLY A 150 -26.80 -27.79 -20.24
CA GLY A 150 -26.46 -28.93 -21.10
C GLY A 150 -26.94 -30.26 -20.48
N GLY A 151 -28.19 -30.62 -20.70
CA GLY A 151 -28.74 -31.91 -20.25
C GLY A 151 -28.14 -33.11 -21.04
N GLY A 152 -27.09 -33.73 -20.52
CA GLY A 152 -26.55 -34.98 -21.06
C GLY A 152 -25.29 -35.42 -20.31
N ILE A 153 -25.28 -36.65 -19.79
CA ILE A 153 -24.10 -37.27 -19.18
C ILE A 153 -23.03 -37.46 -20.27
N GLY A 154 -21.94 -36.72 -20.24
CA GLY A 154 -20.74 -36.94 -21.06
C GLY A 154 -20.50 -35.97 -22.22
N THR A 155 -21.36 -34.98 -22.52
CA THR A 155 -21.11 -34.02 -23.60
C THR A 155 -20.70 -32.63 -23.03
N ARG A 156 -19.38 -32.40 -22.95
CA ARG A 156 -18.86 -31.03 -22.73
C ARG A 156 -19.12 -30.20 -23.98
N GLY A 157 -19.92 -29.13 -23.87
CA GLY A 157 -20.21 -28.21 -24.97
C GLY A 157 -18.94 -27.43 -25.41
N PRO A 158 -18.97 -26.83 -26.63
CA PRO A 158 -17.84 -26.05 -27.15
C PRO A 158 -17.46 -24.89 -26.24
N GLY A 159 -18.42 -24.29 -25.51
CA GLY A 159 -18.19 -23.22 -24.54
C GLY A 159 -17.43 -23.70 -23.29
N GLU A 160 -17.72 -24.89 -22.77
CA GLU A 160 -16.98 -25.47 -21.64
C GLU A 160 -15.51 -25.74 -21.98
N LYS A 161 -15.23 -26.25 -23.19
CA LYS A 161 -13.86 -26.46 -23.67
C LYS A 161 -13.09 -25.15 -23.78
N LYS A 162 -13.72 -24.08 -24.22
CA LYS A 162 -13.11 -22.75 -24.32
C LYS A 162 -12.75 -22.20 -22.93
N ILE A 163 -13.68 -22.24 -21.98
CA ILE A 163 -13.44 -21.80 -20.59
C ILE A 163 -12.32 -22.62 -19.92
N GLU A 164 -12.29 -23.94 -20.16
CA GLU A 164 -11.23 -24.81 -19.61
C GLU A 164 -9.86 -24.49 -20.22
N THR A 165 -9.82 -24.17 -21.52
CA THR A 165 -8.60 -23.73 -22.20
C THR A 165 -8.12 -22.38 -21.64
N ASP A 166 -9.02 -21.41 -21.50
CA ASP A 166 -8.70 -20.09 -20.96
C ASP A 166 -8.18 -20.20 -19.51
N ARG A 167 -8.81 -21.03 -18.67
CA ARG A 167 -8.33 -21.31 -17.31
C ARG A 167 -6.95 -21.94 -17.28
N ARG A 168 -6.64 -22.83 -18.21
CA ARG A 168 -5.31 -23.44 -18.29
C ARG A 168 -4.28 -22.41 -18.67
N LEU A 169 -4.55 -21.58 -19.69
CA LEU A 169 -3.64 -20.49 -20.09
C LEU A 169 -3.39 -19.50 -18.96
N ILE A 170 -4.43 -19.13 -18.22
CA ILE A 170 -4.30 -18.24 -17.05
C ILE A 170 -3.42 -18.89 -15.97
N ARG A 171 -3.65 -20.16 -15.63
CA ARG A 171 -2.83 -20.88 -14.64
C ARG A 171 -1.36 -20.99 -15.06
N ASP A 172 -1.11 -21.33 -16.31
CA ASP A 172 0.25 -21.42 -16.85
C ASP A 172 0.95 -20.06 -16.80
N ARG A 173 0.22 -18.98 -17.11
CA ARG A 173 0.75 -17.60 -17.00
C ARG A 173 1.04 -17.20 -15.56
N ILE A 174 0.13 -17.48 -14.61
CA ILE A 174 0.33 -17.24 -13.18
C ILE A 174 1.56 -18.00 -12.67
N SER A 175 1.73 -19.27 -13.08
CA SER A 175 2.89 -20.07 -12.67
C SER A 175 4.20 -19.46 -13.16
N LYS A 176 4.25 -18.99 -14.41
CA LYS A 176 5.42 -18.31 -14.96
C LYS A 176 5.74 -17.01 -14.21
N LEU A 177 4.74 -16.14 -14.02
CA LEU A 177 4.91 -14.89 -13.29
C LEU A 177 5.35 -15.12 -11.82
N SER A 178 4.85 -16.19 -11.19
CA SER A 178 5.27 -16.57 -9.83
C SER A 178 6.73 -17.00 -9.77
N ALA A 179 7.24 -17.69 -10.79
CA ALA A 179 8.67 -18.03 -10.90
C ALA A 179 9.52 -16.76 -11.08
N ASP A 180 9.12 -15.88 -12.00
CA ASP A 180 9.82 -14.61 -12.25
C ASP A 180 9.91 -13.75 -10.97
N LEU A 181 8.81 -13.67 -10.18
CA LEU A 181 8.79 -12.96 -8.89
C LEU A 181 9.71 -13.60 -7.85
N LYS A 182 9.80 -14.93 -7.82
CA LYS A 182 10.69 -15.64 -6.90
C LYS A 182 12.15 -15.30 -7.18
N ASP A 183 12.55 -15.31 -8.45
CA ASP A 183 13.92 -14.95 -8.84
C ASP A 183 14.24 -13.48 -8.47
N MET A 184 13.30 -12.56 -8.70
CA MET A 184 13.46 -11.15 -8.29
C MET A 184 13.61 -11.00 -6.77
N LYS A 185 12.85 -11.78 -5.99
CA LYS A 185 12.94 -11.79 -4.53
C LYS A 185 14.32 -12.26 -4.06
N GLU A 186 14.84 -13.34 -4.62
CA GLU A 186 16.18 -13.86 -4.29
C GLU A 186 17.26 -12.80 -4.58
N HIS A 187 17.20 -12.09 -5.69
CA HIS A 187 18.10 -10.99 -6.00
C HIS A 187 18.00 -9.84 -4.98
N ARG A 188 16.78 -9.47 -4.54
CA ARG A 188 16.61 -8.45 -3.49
C ARG A 188 17.20 -8.88 -2.15
N ASP A 189 16.99 -10.12 -1.74
CA ASP A 189 17.51 -10.63 -0.48
C ASP A 189 19.05 -10.60 -0.46
N VAL A 190 19.69 -10.87 -1.60
CA VAL A 190 21.16 -10.71 -1.75
C VAL A 190 21.56 -9.24 -1.62
N GLN A 191 20.84 -8.31 -2.24
CA GLN A 191 21.12 -6.87 -2.11
C GLN A 191 20.89 -6.37 -0.68
N ARG A 192 19.81 -6.82 0.00
CA ARG A 192 19.54 -6.51 1.40
C ARG A 192 20.63 -7.03 2.33
N SER A 193 21.11 -8.26 2.12
CA SER A 193 22.22 -8.82 2.88
C SER A 193 23.52 -8.01 2.73
N LYS A 194 23.74 -7.41 1.56
CA LYS A 194 24.87 -6.48 1.35
C LYS A 194 24.64 -5.15 2.09
N ARG A 195 23.41 -4.61 2.10
CA ARG A 195 23.06 -3.38 2.84
C ARG A 195 23.15 -3.59 4.35
N ALA A 196 22.70 -4.73 4.87
CA ALA A 196 22.85 -5.08 6.28
C ALA A 196 24.30 -5.03 6.74
N LYS A 197 25.26 -5.32 5.86
CA LYS A 197 26.69 -5.18 6.14
C LYS A 197 27.17 -3.72 6.22
N THR A 198 26.45 -2.77 5.64
CA THR A 198 26.78 -1.33 5.69
C THR A 198 26.15 -0.59 6.87
N SER A 199 25.38 -1.29 7.71
CA SER A 199 24.79 -0.76 8.95
C SER A 199 23.99 0.55 8.81
N THR A 200 23.52 0.89 7.59
CA THR A 200 22.72 2.09 7.38
C THR A 200 21.29 1.83 7.82
N PRO A 201 20.76 2.58 8.81
CA PRO A 201 19.39 2.38 9.29
C PRO A 201 18.34 2.63 8.20
N VAL A 202 17.24 1.89 8.26
CA VAL A 202 16.13 2.00 7.32
C VAL A 202 14.85 2.35 8.07
N ALA A 203 14.19 3.42 7.66
CA ALA A 203 12.86 3.79 8.15
C ALA A 203 11.82 3.64 7.04
N ALA A 204 10.77 2.85 7.29
CA ALA A 204 9.67 2.68 6.34
C ALA A 204 8.54 3.66 6.65
N ILE A 205 8.15 4.43 5.63
CA ILE A 205 7.03 5.36 5.70
C ILE A 205 5.76 4.57 5.33
N VAL A 206 4.87 4.42 6.31
CA VAL A 206 3.59 3.73 6.16
C VAL A 206 2.44 4.68 6.46
N GLY A 207 1.25 4.35 6.02
CA GLY A 207 0.07 5.15 6.32
C GLY A 207 -1.00 4.98 5.26
N TYR A 208 -2.16 5.55 5.52
CA TYR A 208 -3.30 5.47 4.61
C TYR A 208 -3.01 6.12 3.26
N THR A 209 -3.78 5.78 2.22
CA THR A 209 -3.67 6.46 0.93
C THR A 209 -3.93 7.95 1.11
N ASN A 210 -3.21 8.79 0.37
CA ASN A 210 -3.31 10.25 0.43
C ASN A 210 -2.99 10.91 1.80
N ALA A 211 -2.37 10.20 2.74
CA ALA A 211 -1.92 10.77 4.02
C ALA A 211 -0.70 11.72 3.87
N GLY A 212 -0.09 11.80 2.69
CA GLY A 212 1.05 12.67 2.40
C GLY A 212 2.42 12.01 2.54
N LYS A 213 2.51 10.67 2.42
CA LYS A 213 3.76 9.90 2.51
C LYS A 213 4.81 10.34 1.48
N SER A 214 4.44 10.38 0.22
CA SER A 214 5.36 10.76 -0.88
C SER A 214 5.74 12.23 -0.82
N THR A 215 4.83 13.10 -0.35
CA THR A 215 5.12 14.52 -0.06
C THR A 215 6.15 14.64 1.05
N LEU A 216 6.01 13.86 2.12
CA LEU A 216 6.97 13.82 3.21
C LEU A 216 8.34 13.35 2.73
N LEU A 217 8.41 12.24 1.96
CA LEU A 217 9.66 11.74 1.39
C LEU A 217 10.35 12.80 0.54
N ASN A 218 9.62 13.46 -0.37
CA ASN A 218 10.16 14.53 -1.20
C ASN A 218 10.72 15.68 -0.38
N LYS A 219 9.99 16.11 0.65
CA LYS A 219 10.40 17.23 1.49
C LYS A 219 11.66 16.93 2.31
N LEU A 220 11.85 15.68 2.71
CA LEU A 220 13.00 15.24 3.50
C LEU A 220 14.24 14.92 2.66
N THR A 221 14.09 14.60 1.36
CA THR A 221 15.18 14.03 0.55
C THR A 221 15.41 14.73 -0.80
N ASP A 222 14.65 15.76 -1.14
CA ASP A 222 14.65 16.43 -2.46
C ASP A 222 14.49 15.43 -3.63
N ALA A 223 13.75 14.35 -3.42
CA ALA A 223 13.74 13.18 -4.29
C ALA A 223 12.96 13.34 -5.60
N GLY A 224 12.10 14.36 -5.73
CA GLY A 224 11.27 14.59 -6.92
C GLY A 224 10.32 13.43 -7.26
N VAL A 225 9.91 12.65 -6.25
CA VAL A 225 8.92 11.56 -6.43
C VAL A 225 7.57 12.17 -6.75
N LEU A 226 6.82 11.53 -7.65
CA LEU A 226 5.48 11.97 -8.02
C LEU A 226 4.58 12.03 -6.77
N SER A 227 4.18 13.23 -6.41
CA SER A 227 3.27 13.51 -5.29
C SER A 227 2.01 14.11 -5.87
N GLU A 228 0.97 13.31 -6.03
CA GLU A 228 -0.35 13.73 -6.49
C GLU A 228 -1.36 13.60 -5.36
N ASP A 229 -2.37 14.47 -5.37
CA ASP A 229 -3.55 14.37 -4.49
C ASP A 229 -4.53 13.33 -5.06
N LYS A 230 -4.06 12.10 -5.19
CA LYS A 230 -4.79 10.94 -5.69
C LYS A 230 -4.49 9.72 -4.86
N LEU A 231 -5.47 8.83 -4.75
CA LEU A 231 -5.28 7.55 -4.07
C LEU A 231 -4.25 6.69 -4.83
N PHE A 232 -3.40 5.97 -4.09
CA PHE A 232 -2.35 5.11 -4.65
C PHE A 232 -1.39 5.83 -5.62
N ALA A 233 -0.98 7.06 -5.28
CA ALA A 233 0.02 7.79 -6.08
C ALA A 233 1.35 7.02 -6.19
N THR A 234 1.73 6.28 -5.16
CA THR A 234 2.92 5.41 -5.12
C THR A 234 2.51 3.94 -5.06
N LEU A 235 2.91 3.15 -6.05
CA LEU A 235 2.77 1.69 -6.07
C LEU A 235 4.12 0.99 -5.85
N ASP A 236 5.16 1.46 -6.50
CA ASP A 236 6.52 0.92 -6.37
C ASP A 236 7.24 1.58 -5.19
N PRO A 237 7.87 0.80 -4.27
CA PRO A 237 8.60 1.37 -3.15
C PRO A 237 9.74 2.24 -3.65
N THR A 238 9.86 3.44 -3.10
CA THR A 238 10.95 4.35 -3.42
C THR A 238 11.81 4.57 -2.19
N THR A 239 13.09 4.19 -2.24
CA THR A 239 14.05 4.41 -1.16
C THR A 239 14.96 5.58 -1.47
N ARG A 240 15.12 6.50 -0.52
CA ARG A 240 16.00 7.67 -0.61
C ARG A 240 16.80 7.84 0.68
N SER A 241 17.95 8.46 0.56
CA SER A 241 18.79 8.78 1.70
C SER A 241 18.40 10.16 2.26
N MET A 242 18.21 10.22 3.56
CA MET A 242 18.03 11.47 4.31
C MET A 242 19.24 11.66 5.22
N GLU A 243 19.71 12.89 5.33
CA GLU A 243 20.77 13.26 6.26
C GLU A 243 20.17 13.75 7.58
N LEU A 244 20.67 13.21 8.68
CA LEU A 244 20.29 13.58 10.04
C LEU A 244 21.12 14.78 10.53
N PRO A 245 20.68 15.50 11.60
CA PRO A 245 21.40 16.66 12.13
C PRO A 245 22.87 16.39 12.50
N ASN A 246 23.21 15.15 12.87
CA ASN A 246 24.58 14.72 13.16
C ASN A 246 25.41 14.33 11.91
N GLY A 247 24.87 14.51 10.69
CA GLY A 247 25.53 14.13 9.43
C GLY A 247 25.41 12.64 9.06
N GLU A 248 24.73 11.85 9.89
CA GLU A 248 24.49 10.43 9.60
C GLU A 248 23.36 10.27 8.57
N LYS A 249 23.47 9.21 7.74
CA LYS A 249 22.47 8.91 6.71
C LYS A 249 21.52 7.82 7.17
N VAL A 250 20.23 8.05 6.91
CA VAL A 250 19.14 7.10 7.10
C VAL A 250 18.46 6.87 5.75
N LEU A 251 18.07 5.64 5.46
CA LEU A 251 17.27 5.33 4.27
C LEU A 251 15.80 5.43 4.62
N LEU A 252 15.09 6.29 3.91
CA LEU A 252 13.63 6.40 3.97
C LEU A 252 13.03 5.63 2.80
N THR A 253 12.12 4.72 3.08
CA THR A 253 11.39 3.97 2.05
C THR A 253 9.92 4.33 2.08
N ASP A 254 9.40 4.95 1.01
CA ASP A 254 7.96 5.15 0.80
C ASP A 254 7.32 3.83 0.41
N THR A 255 6.17 3.53 0.98
CA THR A 255 5.42 2.30 0.72
C THR A 255 4.07 2.59 0.08
N VAL A 256 3.45 1.56 -0.45
CA VAL A 256 2.06 1.64 -0.96
C VAL A 256 1.14 2.09 0.18
N GLY A 257 0.22 3.01 -0.12
CA GLY A 257 -0.78 3.45 0.85
C GLY A 257 -1.80 2.35 1.18
N PHE A 258 -2.18 2.27 2.43
CA PHE A 258 -3.26 1.39 2.87
C PHE A 258 -4.62 1.98 2.56
N ILE A 259 -5.63 1.14 2.42
CA ILE A 259 -7.01 1.52 2.16
C ILE A 259 -7.97 0.54 2.84
N ARG A 260 -9.20 0.95 3.11
CA ARG A 260 -10.26 0.08 3.65
C ARG A 260 -10.64 -1.00 2.65
N LYS A 261 -11.12 -2.13 3.16
CA LYS A 261 -11.60 -3.26 2.34
C LYS A 261 -10.57 -3.71 1.28
N LEU A 262 -9.25 -3.62 1.61
CA LEU A 262 -8.20 -4.11 0.71
C LEU A 262 -8.34 -5.64 0.57
N PRO A 263 -8.58 -6.17 -0.63
CA PRO A 263 -8.79 -7.60 -0.83
C PRO A 263 -7.56 -8.42 -0.43
N HIS A 264 -7.76 -9.56 0.23
CA HIS A 264 -6.66 -10.44 0.67
C HIS A 264 -5.74 -10.87 -0.48
N ASN A 265 -6.31 -11.11 -1.66
CA ASN A 265 -5.54 -11.46 -2.86
C ASN A 265 -4.58 -10.34 -3.28
N LEU A 266 -4.94 -9.07 -3.04
CA LEU A 266 -4.08 -7.92 -3.30
C LEU A 266 -2.99 -7.77 -2.24
N ILE A 267 -3.30 -8.03 -0.96
CA ILE A 267 -2.29 -8.05 0.11
C ILE A 267 -1.19 -9.07 -0.22
N GLU A 268 -1.57 -10.27 -0.69
CA GLU A 268 -0.60 -11.28 -1.13
C GLU A 268 0.22 -10.84 -2.36
N ALA A 269 -0.43 -10.23 -3.35
CA ALA A 269 0.25 -9.76 -4.56
C ALA A 269 1.27 -8.65 -4.25
N PHE A 270 0.93 -7.74 -3.34
CA PHE A 270 1.79 -6.61 -2.93
C PHE A 270 2.59 -6.88 -1.64
N LYS A 271 2.57 -8.12 -1.15
CA LYS A 271 3.32 -8.50 0.04
C LYS A 271 4.78 -8.09 -0.05
N SER A 272 5.40 -8.19 -1.23
CA SER A 272 6.80 -7.84 -1.42
C SER A 272 7.09 -6.34 -1.31
N THR A 273 6.17 -5.48 -1.73
CA THR A 273 6.25 -4.01 -1.56
C THR A 273 5.97 -3.60 -0.11
N LEU A 274 5.03 -4.27 0.53
CA LEU A 274 4.69 -4.07 1.94
C LEU A 274 5.74 -4.70 2.88
N GLU A 275 6.49 -5.72 2.42
CA GLU A 275 7.59 -6.33 3.16
C GLU A 275 8.73 -5.34 3.46
N GLU A 276 8.85 -4.20 2.76
CA GLU A 276 9.82 -3.15 3.11
C GLU A 276 9.61 -2.66 4.56
N ALA A 277 8.35 -2.53 5.02
CA ALA A 277 8.06 -2.22 6.43
C ALA A 277 8.55 -3.33 7.38
N LYS A 278 8.51 -4.61 6.94
CA LYS A 278 9.01 -5.74 7.75
C LYS A 278 10.53 -5.72 7.93
N TYR A 279 11.27 -5.20 6.97
CA TYR A 279 12.73 -5.16 7.02
C TYR A 279 13.29 -3.82 7.51
N ALA A 280 12.45 -2.80 7.67
CA ALA A 280 12.87 -1.53 8.24
C ALA A 280 13.19 -1.66 9.73
N ASP A 281 14.06 -0.78 10.24
CA ASP A 281 14.43 -0.68 11.65
C ASP A 281 13.44 0.18 12.42
N ILE A 282 12.83 1.16 11.74
CA ILE A 282 11.88 2.13 12.30
C ILE A 282 10.65 2.20 11.40
N ILE A 283 9.47 2.28 12.00
CA ILE A 283 8.21 2.55 11.30
C ILE A 283 7.82 4.01 11.47
N VAL A 284 7.59 4.70 10.36
CA VAL A 284 7.10 6.09 10.34
C VAL A 284 5.66 6.06 9.83
N HIS A 285 4.71 6.15 10.75
CA HIS A 285 3.28 6.14 10.45
C HIS A 285 2.79 7.56 10.16
N VAL A 286 2.42 7.84 8.92
CA VAL A 286 1.88 9.14 8.49
C VAL A 286 0.37 9.10 8.50
N VAL A 287 -0.25 10.02 9.22
CA VAL A 287 -1.70 10.13 9.45
C VAL A 287 -2.19 11.50 8.98
N ASP A 288 -3.22 11.53 8.15
CA ASP A 288 -3.90 12.77 7.75
C ASP A 288 -4.90 13.18 8.83
N VAL A 289 -4.51 14.09 9.70
CA VAL A 289 -5.39 14.55 10.80
C VAL A 289 -6.49 15.51 10.36
N SER A 290 -6.46 15.98 9.12
CA SER A 290 -7.56 16.77 8.56
C SER A 290 -8.76 15.90 8.15
N ASN A 291 -8.56 14.59 8.03
CA ASN A 291 -9.63 13.65 7.75
C ASN A 291 -10.36 13.28 9.05
N PRO A 292 -11.69 13.44 9.14
CA PRO A 292 -12.45 13.12 10.35
C PRO A 292 -12.35 11.63 10.77
N ASP A 293 -12.04 10.74 9.83
CA ASP A 293 -11.94 9.30 10.06
C ASP A 293 -10.49 8.83 10.32
N TYR A 294 -9.57 9.73 10.66
CA TYR A 294 -8.15 9.41 10.83
C TYR A 294 -7.91 8.28 11.84
N GLU A 295 -8.68 8.16 12.92
CA GLU A 295 -8.54 7.10 13.92
C GLU A 295 -8.86 5.72 13.32
N GLN A 296 -9.89 5.63 12.50
CA GLN A 296 -10.28 4.40 11.83
C GLN A 296 -9.25 4.02 10.73
N GLN A 297 -8.72 5.02 10.03
CA GLN A 297 -7.62 4.82 9.09
C GLN A 297 -6.37 4.30 9.80
N MET A 298 -6.01 4.86 10.97
CA MET A 298 -4.92 4.37 11.81
C MET A 298 -5.12 2.89 12.20
N SER A 299 -6.32 2.55 12.67
CA SER A 299 -6.69 1.18 13.01
C SER A 299 -6.49 0.21 11.83
N THR A 300 -6.90 0.61 10.62
CA THR A 300 -6.72 -0.17 9.38
C THR A 300 -5.24 -0.40 9.07
N VAL A 301 -4.40 0.64 9.23
CA VAL A 301 -2.94 0.53 9.03
C VAL A 301 -2.34 -0.45 10.01
N TYR A 302 -2.63 -0.33 11.32
CA TYR A 302 -2.09 -1.23 12.34
C TYR A 302 -2.55 -2.68 12.14
N ALA A 303 -3.83 -2.91 11.79
CA ALA A 303 -4.34 -4.24 11.48
C ALA A 303 -3.57 -4.88 10.32
N THR A 304 -3.27 -4.10 9.29
CA THR A 304 -2.50 -4.59 8.13
C THR A 304 -1.03 -4.83 8.48
N LEU A 305 -0.37 -3.95 9.25
CA LEU A 305 1.00 -4.16 9.72
C LEU A 305 1.11 -5.45 10.56
N LYS A 306 0.13 -5.72 11.41
CA LYS A 306 0.05 -6.96 12.19
C LYS A 306 -0.08 -8.19 11.30
N GLN A 307 -0.93 -8.15 10.26
CA GLN A 307 -1.06 -9.23 9.27
C GLN A 307 0.25 -9.50 8.51
N LEU A 308 1.07 -8.47 8.30
CA LEU A 308 2.38 -8.57 7.66
C LEU A 308 3.48 -9.06 8.62
N GLY A 309 3.18 -9.20 9.90
CA GLY A 309 4.14 -9.59 10.95
C GLY A 309 5.16 -8.49 11.25
N VAL A 310 4.74 -7.23 11.17
CA VAL A 310 5.55 -6.06 11.55
C VAL A 310 5.23 -5.76 13.02
N GLU A 311 6.06 -6.28 13.93
CA GLU A 311 5.92 -6.13 15.37
C GLU A 311 7.28 -5.84 16.03
N GLY A 312 7.26 -5.22 17.22
CA GLY A 312 8.46 -5.01 18.04
C GLY A 312 9.45 -3.99 17.49
N LYS A 313 9.02 -3.09 16.63
CA LYS A 313 9.84 -2.00 16.06
C LYS A 313 9.41 -0.67 16.67
N PRO A 314 10.35 0.29 16.81
CA PRO A 314 9.98 1.66 17.15
C PRO A 314 9.02 2.24 16.12
N VAL A 315 7.92 2.85 16.61
CA VAL A 315 6.91 3.51 15.79
C VAL A 315 6.89 5.00 16.08
N ILE A 316 7.05 5.80 15.04
CA ILE A 316 6.90 7.26 15.09
C ILE A 316 5.63 7.61 14.31
N THR A 317 4.61 8.17 14.98
CA THR A 317 3.42 8.65 14.29
C THR A 317 3.52 10.13 14.01
N LEU A 318 3.37 10.47 12.73
CA LEU A 318 3.37 11.83 12.21
C LEU A 318 1.94 12.24 11.84
N PHE A 319 1.31 13.06 12.66
CA PHE A 319 0.02 13.68 12.36
C PHE A 319 0.24 14.80 11.35
N ASN A 320 0.02 14.49 10.08
CA ASN A 320 0.27 15.37 8.94
C ASN A 320 -0.96 16.22 8.58
N LYS A 321 -0.75 17.23 7.76
CA LYS A 321 -1.74 18.21 7.29
C LYS A 321 -2.30 19.10 8.43
N CYS A 322 -1.54 19.30 9.51
CA CYS A 322 -1.92 20.18 10.61
C CYS A 322 -2.12 21.65 10.18
N ASP A 323 -1.57 22.04 9.04
CA ASP A 323 -1.71 23.37 8.47
C ASP A 323 -3.10 23.68 7.89
N VAL A 324 -3.92 22.64 7.68
CA VAL A 324 -5.33 22.78 7.22
C VAL A 324 -6.27 23.02 8.39
N LEU A 325 -5.87 22.61 9.60
CA LEU A 325 -6.69 22.75 10.80
C LEU A 325 -6.52 24.14 11.45
N PRO A 326 -7.62 24.74 11.98
CA PRO A 326 -7.54 26.02 12.65
C PRO A 326 -6.78 25.97 13.98
N GLU A 327 -6.79 24.81 14.64
CA GLU A 327 -6.11 24.58 15.92
C GLU A 327 -5.23 23.32 15.84
N LYS A 328 -4.21 23.24 16.72
CA LYS A 328 -3.38 22.04 16.81
C LYS A 328 -4.24 20.85 17.24
N PRO A 329 -4.22 19.74 16.47
CA PRO A 329 -5.01 18.57 16.82
C PRO A 329 -4.51 17.97 18.15
N ALA A 330 -5.45 17.58 19.01
CA ALA A 330 -5.17 16.79 20.21
C ALA A 330 -5.04 15.30 19.93
N ALA A 331 -4.72 14.93 18.69
CA ALA A 331 -4.60 13.56 18.25
C ALA A 331 -3.50 12.80 19.01
N LYS A 332 -3.79 11.56 19.40
CA LYS A 332 -2.87 10.68 20.11
C LYS A 332 -2.84 9.31 19.44
N ASP A 333 -1.68 8.70 19.45
CA ASP A 333 -1.51 7.32 19.04
C ASP A 333 -0.92 6.53 20.20
N LEU A 334 -1.72 5.59 20.74
CA LEU A 334 -1.32 4.76 21.87
C LEU A 334 -0.42 3.59 21.48
N HIS A 335 -0.27 3.32 20.19
CA HIS A 335 0.59 2.28 19.65
C HIS A 335 1.97 2.78 19.25
N ALA A 336 2.14 4.11 19.19
CA ALA A 336 3.41 4.74 18.82
C ALA A 336 4.28 5.07 20.03
N ASP A 337 5.59 4.92 19.86
CA ASP A 337 6.57 5.33 20.87
C ASP A 337 6.73 6.86 20.89
N TYR A 338 6.56 7.50 19.73
CA TYR A 338 6.70 8.95 19.55
C TYR A 338 5.61 9.48 18.64
N THR A 339 5.14 10.72 18.92
CA THR A 339 4.12 11.39 18.11
C THR A 339 4.50 12.82 17.84
N TYR A 340 4.32 13.28 16.59
CA TYR A 340 4.58 14.66 16.18
C TYR A 340 3.47 15.19 15.28
N ASN A 341 3.12 16.45 15.47
CA ASN A 341 2.25 17.19 14.56
C ASN A 341 3.12 17.86 13.48
N ILE A 342 2.86 17.58 12.22
CA ILE A 342 3.66 18.07 11.10
C ILE A 342 2.80 18.67 9.98
N SER A 343 3.45 19.44 9.13
CA SER A 343 2.99 19.75 7.78
C SER A 343 4.09 19.39 6.78
N ALA A 344 3.90 18.30 6.05
CA ALA A 344 4.88 17.88 5.05
C ALA A 344 5.05 18.93 3.95
N ILE A 345 3.99 19.65 3.58
CA ILE A 345 4.04 20.72 2.58
C ILE A 345 4.84 21.92 3.09
N ARG A 346 4.53 22.42 4.29
CA ARG A 346 5.18 23.60 4.89
C ARG A 346 6.54 23.29 5.50
N GLY A 347 6.82 22.04 5.83
CA GLY A 347 8.06 21.62 6.50
C GLY A 347 8.03 21.76 8.03
N ASN A 348 6.89 22.13 8.62
CA ASN A 348 6.76 22.30 10.06
C ASN A 348 6.90 20.94 10.78
N GLY A 349 7.63 20.89 11.89
CA GLY A 349 7.81 19.72 12.73
C GLY A 349 8.82 18.69 12.19
N LEU A 350 9.41 18.90 11.01
CA LEU A 350 10.32 17.93 10.39
C LEU A 350 11.68 17.84 11.07
N GLU A 351 12.18 18.94 11.64
CA GLU A 351 13.46 18.90 12.37
C GLU A 351 13.35 18.07 13.65
N ALA A 352 12.27 18.27 14.45
CA ALA A 352 12.01 17.44 15.63
C ALA A 352 11.85 15.94 15.27
N PHE A 353 11.27 15.64 14.12
CA PHE A 353 11.19 14.28 13.60
C PHE A 353 12.58 13.71 13.27
N LYS A 354 13.47 14.47 12.62
CA LYS A 354 14.85 14.03 12.34
C LYS A 354 15.63 13.78 13.61
N GLU A 355 15.51 14.66 14.61
CA GLU A 355 16.13 14.50 15.93
C GLU A 355 15.62 13.23 16.63
N CYS A 356 14.31 12.94 16.54
CA CYS A 356 13.74 11.70 17.08
C CYS A 356 14.33 10.45 16.44
N ILE A 357 14.44 10.42 15.11
CA ILE A 357 15.09 9.29 14.41
C ILE A 357 16.53 9.12 14.90
N GLN A 358 17.27 10.20 15.01
CA GLN A 358 18.65 10.17 15.52
C GLN A 358 18.71 9.59 16.94
N GLU A 359 17.81 9.98 17.82
CA GLU A 359 17.73 9.46 19.20
C GLU A 359 17.44 7.94 19.22
N ILE A 360 16.49 7.48 18.40
CA ILE A 360 16.15 6.05 18.27
C ILE A 360 17.38 5.24 17.80
N ILE A 361 18.06 5.73 16.77
CA ILE A 361 19.26 5.08 16.25
C ILE A 361 20.36 5.01 17.33
N LEU A 362 20.58 6.10 18.06
CA LEU A 362 21.55 6.12 19.16
C LEU A 362 21.21 5.12 20.25
N LYS A 363 19.92 5.05 20.66
CA LYS A 363 19.45 4.08 21.67
C LYS A 363 19.60 2.62 21.22
N SER A 364 19.59 2.34 19.93
CA SER A 364 19.80 0.99 19.39
C SER A 364 21.25 0.55 19.35
N ARG A 365 22.21 1.48 19.58
CA ARG A 365 23.64 1.25 19.57
C ARG A 365 24.20 0.98 20.95
N ILE A 366 25.33 0.30 20.97
CA ILE A 366 26.08 0.03 22.20
C ILE A 366 27.12 1.14 22.37
N ARG A 367 27.10 1.77 23.55
CA ARG A 367 28.16 2.69 23.93
C ARG A 367 29.41 1.89 24.34
N ILE A 368 30.51 2.15 23.67
CA ILE A 368 31.81 1.56 23.97
C ILE A 368 32.79 2.62 24.45
N GLU A 369 33.59 2.27 25.47
CA GLU A 369 34.76 3.04 25.91
C GLU A 369 35.91 2.07 25.94
N ARG A 370 36.82 2.15 24.96
CA ARG A 370 37.98 1.22 24.80
C ARG A 370 39.25 1.98 24.43
N VAL A 371 40.38 1.43 24.85
CA VAL A 371 41.70 1.86 24.39
C VAL A 371 42.20 0.86 23.36
N PHE A 372 42.39 1.30 22.13
CA PHE A 372 42.92 0.48 21.05
C PHE A 372 44.43 0.72 20.91
N PRO A 373 45.27 -0.33 20.92
CA PRO A 373 46.68 -0.19 20.57
C PRO A 373 46.86 0.45 19.20
N TYR A 374 47.94 1.19 18.99
CA TYR A 374 48.24 1.85 17.72
C TYR A 374 48.29 0.87 16.53
N SER A 375 48.66 -0.40 16.78
CA SER A 375 48.65 -1.49 15.80
C SER A 375 47.22 -1.85 15.31
N GLU A 376 46.21 -1.51 16.09
CA GLU A 376 44.80 -1.80 15.79
C GLU A 376 44.00 -0.56 15.32
N ALA A 377 44.67 0.50 14.87
CA ALA A 377 44.06 1.73 14.39
C ALA A 377 43.00 1.48 13.27
N GLY A 378 43.08 0.34 12.55
CA GLY A 378 42.05 -0.08 11.59
C GLY A 378 40.67 -0.30 12.22
N LYS A 379 40.57 -0.66 13.50
CA LYS A 379 39.30 -0.82 14.22
C LYS A 379 38.62 0.53 14.44
N ILE A 380 39.38 1.59 14.66
CA ILE A 380 38.85 2.95 14.80
C ILE A 380 38.24 3.41 13.47
N GLN A 381 38.81 2.99 12.34
CA GLN A 381 38.23 3.28 11.02
C GLN A 381 36.89 2.58 10.81
N LEU A 382 36.71 1.36 11.34
CA LEU A 382 35.41 0.68 11.37
C LEU A 382 34.41 1.45 12.24
N ILE A 383 34.85 1.96 13.39
CA ILE A 383 33.98 2.79 14.27
C ILE A 383 33.55 4.07 13.54
N ARG A 384 34.47 4.76 12.84
CA ARG A 384 34.13 5.97 12.05
C ARG A 384 33.22 5.68 10.88
N GLN A 385 33.32 4.50 10.30
CA GLN A 385 32.51 4.11 9.13
C GLN A 385 31.11 3.66 9.51
N PHE A 386 30.92 2.94 10.62
CA PHE A 386 29.70 2.25 10.99
C PHE A 386 29.07 2.71 12.31
N GLY A 387 29.81 3.46 13.12
CA GLY A 387 29.40 3.97 14.41
C GLY A 387 29.41 5.50 14.44
N GLN A 388 29.15 6.03 15.62
CA GLN A 388 29.30 7.45 15.92
C GLN A 388 30.42 7.63 16.94
N LEU A 389 31.49 8.28 16.53
CA LEU A 389 32.63 8.62 17.40
C LEU A 389 32.24 9.86 18.25
N GLU A 390 32.27 9.73 19.58
CA GLU A 390 32.00 10.81 20.51
C GLU A 390 33.29 11.53 20.92
N SER A 391 34.34 10.76 21.26
CA SER A 391 35.68 11.32 21.53
C SER A 391 36.78 10.35 21.15
N GLU A 392 37.93 10.91 20.80
CA GLU A 392 39.15 10.19 20.47
C GLU A 392 40.34 10.89 21.13
N GLU A 393 41.06 10.20 22.02
CA GLU A 393 42.21 10.73 22.73
C GLU A 393 43.41 9.85 22.51
N TYR A 394 44.54 10.44 22.13
CA TYR A 394 45.82 9.73 21.95
C TYR A 394 46.53 9.66 23.31
N THR A 395 46.75 8.45 23.78
CA THR A 395 47.43 8.18 25.07
C THR A 395 48.72 7.39 24.83
N GLU A 396 49.58 7.32 25.83
CA GLU A 396 50.83 6.55 25.73
C GLU A 396 50.63 5.06 25.39
N ASN A 397 49.49 4.47 25.79
CA ASN A 397 49.15 3.06 25.62
C ASN A 397 48.29 2.76 24.39
N GLY A 398 47.92 3.77 23.58
CA GLY A 398 47.08 3.64 22.42
C GLY A 398 46.08 4.77 22.30
N ILE A 399 45.02 4.55 21.51
CA ILE A 399 43.99 5.53 21.23
C ILE A 399 42.74 5.18 22.05
N LYS A 400 42.38 6.03 23.01
CA LYS A 400 41.16 5.91 23.80
C LYS A 400 40.01 6.42 22.95
N VAL A 401 38.98 5.59 22.75
CA VAL A 401 37.82 5.89 21.93
C VAL A 401 36.55 5.74 22.77
N LEU A 402 35.72 6.75 22.72
CA LEU A 402 34.34 6.72 23.18
C LEU A 402 33.43 6.82 21.96
N ALA A 403 32.61 5.81 21.75
CA ALA A 403 31.75 5.73 20.55
C ALA A 403 30.45 4.94 20.77
N TYR A 404 29.49 5.19 19.93
CA TYR A 404 28.28 4.37 19.80
C TYR A 404 28.39 3.50 18.55
N VAL A 405 28.32 2.19 18.71
CA VAL A 405 28.49 1.24 17.61
C VAL A 405 27.31 0.28 17.49
N PRO A 406 26.94 -0.14 16.27
CA PRO A 406 25.96 -1.21 16.09
C PRO A 406 26.45 -2.52 16.76
N LYS A 407 25.50 -3.33 17.24
CA LYS A 407 25.78 -4.59 17.93
C LYS A 407 26.66 -5.55 17.10
N GLU A 408 26.44 -5.55 15.78
CA GLU A 408 27.19 -6.38 14.82
C GLU A 408 28.63 -5.94 14.66
N ILE A 409 28.96 -4.69 14.95
CA ILE A 409 30.28 -4.12 14.85
C ILE A 409 31.05 -4.30 16.18
N GLU A 410 30.35 -4.20 17.32
CA GLU A 410 30.96 -4.39 18.63
C GLU A 410 31.73 -5.72 18.73
N GLY A 411 31.18 -6.81 18.18
CA GLY A 411 31.84 -8.12 18.16
C GLY A 411 33.10 -8.21 17.27
N LYS A 412 33.37 -7.18 16.45
CA LYS A 412 34.57 -7.11 15.57
C LYS A 412 35.66 -6.18 16.11
N LEU A 413 35.36 -5.43 17.16
CA LEU A 413 36.24 -4.49 17.85
C LEU A 413 36.95 -5.17 19.00
#